data_897adb13d3f2330f0ff5483cdeffa26d
#
_entry.id   897adb13d3f2330f0ff5483cdeffa26d
#
_cell.length_a   1.000
_cell.length_b   1.000
_cell.length_c   1.000
_cell.angle_alpha   90.00
_cell.angle_beta   90.00
_cell.angle_gamma   90.00
#
_symmetry.space_group_name_H-M   'P 1'
#
loop_
_entity.id
_entity.type
_entity.pdbx_description
1 polymer ?
#
loop_
_entity_poly.entity_id
_entity_poly.type
_entity_poly.pdbx_seq_one_letter_code
_entity_poly.pdbx_strand_id
1 'polypeptide(L)'
;ASFCGVVGFKPTYGTVSRYGLIAFASSLDQIGPFAKTAEDTKIIYEAISGYDTRDATSLNLKQRKLPEDKSAKVGIVKELMEDGIADDVKSEVEKVIRLLEKQGHEIIEVSLPMTKMAISIYYLIAPAECSANLARFDGVRYGLRVDGKTSYEMTEKTRADGFGDE
;
A
#
# COMPACT_ATOMS: atom_id res chain seq x y z
N ALA A 1 6.01 -6.76 -7.12
CA ALA A 1 6.84 -7.89 -6.67
C ALA A 1 6.82 -9.03 -7.68
N SER A 2 5.67 -9.63 -7.98
CA SER A 2 5.55 -10.81 -8.86
C SER A 2 6.15 -10.60 -10.25
N PHE A 3 5.91 -9.48 -10.91
CA PHE A 3 6.50 -9.17 -12.22
C PHE A 3 8.03 -9.07 -12.21
N CYS A 4 8.63 -8.82 -11.05
CA CYS A 4 10.08 -8.73 -10.88
C CYS A 4 10.69 -9.99 -10.26
N GLY A 5 9.90 -11.02 -9.98
CA GLY A 5 10.38 -12.26 -9.34
C GLY A 5 10.95 -12.05 -7.94
N VAL A 6 10.40 -11.11 -7.17
CA VAL A 6 10.83 -10.81 -5.81
C VAL A 6 9.66 -10.89 -4.83
N VAL A 7 9.97 -11.01 -3.55
CA VAL A 7 8.98 -10.95 -2.47
C VAL A 7 8.73 -9.49 -2.10
N GLY A 8 7.46 -9.09 -2.07
CA GLY A 8 7.03 -7.78 -1.60
C GLY A 8 6.09 -7.93 -0.41
N PHE A 9 6.28 -7.12 0.60
CA PHE A 9 5.45 -7.12 1.80
C PHE A 9 4.80 -5.74 2.00
N LYS A 10 3.47 -5.72 2.06
CA LYS A 10 2.70 -4.54 2.43
C LYS A 10 2.26 -4.67 3.89
N PRO A 11 2.92 -3.97 4.81
CA PRO A 11 2.56 -3.99 6.23
C PRO A 11 1.18 -3.40 6.49
N THR A 12 0.69 -3.59 7.70
CA THR A 12 -0.48 -2.87 8.20
C THR A 12 -0.20 -1.39 8.25
N TYR A 13 -1.16 -0.57 7.80
CA TYR A 13 -1.09 0.88 7.84
C TYR A 13 -0.70 1.40 9.23
N GLY A 14 0.28 2.31 9.27
CA GLY A 14 0.80 2.91 10.50
C GLY A 14 1.85 2.08 11.26
N THR A 15 2.22 0.89 10.78
CA THR A 15 3.29 0.09 11.42
C THR A 15 4.70 0.54 11.04
N VAL A 16 4.83 1.23 9.92
CA VAL A 16 6.05 1.92 9.47
C VAL A 16 5.75 3.41 9.41
N SER A 17 6.61 4.23 9.99
CA SER A 17 6.44 5.69 9.97
C SER A 17 6.52 6.23 8.54
N ARG A 18 5.67 7.19 8.23
CA ARG A 18 5.66 7.93 6.97
C ARG A 18 6.29 9.33 7.11
N TYR A 19 6.89 9.62 8.26
CA TYR A 19 7.56 10.90 8.46
C TYR A 19 8.69 11.07 7.45
N GLY A 20 8.67 12.18 6.70
CA GLY A 20 9.61 12.47 5.62
C GLY A 20 9.20 11.91 4.25
N LEU A 21 8.11 11.12 4.15
CA LEU A 21 7.55 10.69 2.88
C LEU A 21 6.69 11.81 2.26
N ILE A 22 6.85 12.03 0.97
CA ILE A 22 5.92 12.89 0.20
C ILE A 22 4.59 12.12 0.07
N ALA A 23 3.51 12.73 0.57
CA ALA A 23 2.20 12.09 0.53
C ALA A 23 1.63 12.06 -0.90
N PHE A 24 1.29 10.88 -1.38
CA PHE A 24 0.49 10.67 -2.58
C PHE A 24 -1.00 10.51 -2.21
N ALA A 25 -1.31 9.49 -1.43
CA ALA A 25 -2.65 9.25 -0.90
C ALA A 25 -2.52 9.03 0.61
N SER A 26 -2.60 10.10 1.40
CA SER A 26 -2.23 10.07 2.82
C SER A 26 -3.09 9.13 3.66
N SER A 27 -4.29 8.78 3.21
CA SER A 27 -5.15 7.77 3.84
C SER A 27 -4.74 6.31 3.51
N LEU A 28 -3.88 6.10 2.51
CA LEU A 28 -3.53 4.78 1.97
C LEU A 28 -2.02 4.52 1.90
N ASP A 29 -1.20 5.58 1.86
CA ASP A 29 0.26 5.44 1.73
C ASP A 29 0.85 4.52 2.79
N GLN A 30 1.66 3.55 2.33
CA GLN A 30 2.30 2.57 3.18
C GLN A 30 3.66 2.19 2.62
N ILE A 31 4.69 2.33 3.44
CA ILE A 31 6.05 1.87 3.12
C ILE A 31 6.11 0.36 3.38
N GLY A 32 6.67 -0.38 2.42
CA GLY A 32 6.86 -1.81 2.55
C GLY A 32 8.12 -2.29 1.84
N PRO A 33 8.81 -3.31 2.36
CA PRO A 33 10.05 -3.82 1.79
C PRO A 33 9.83 -4.75 0.60
N PHE A 34 10.85 -4.79 -0.27
CA PHE A 34 11.04 -5.80 -1.30
C PHE A 34 12.38 -6.50 -1.09
N ALA A 35 12.42 -7.81 -1.19
CA ALA A 35 13.64 -8.60 -1.10
C ALA A 35 13.55 -9.89 -1.93
N LYS A 36 14.63 -10.65 -2.01
CA LYS A 36 14.64 -11.92 -2.75
C LYS A 36 13.95 -13.06 -2.00
N THR A 37 13.98 -13.02 -0.66
CA THR A 37 13.38 -14.04 0.20
C THR A 37 12.37 -13.44 1.18
N ALA A 38 11.51 -14.27 1.75
CA ALA A 38 10.58 -13.86 2.78
C ALA A 38 11.33 -13.48 4.07
N GLU A 39 12.42 -14.18 4.39
CA GLU A 39 13.29 -13.92 5.53
C GLU A 39 13.93 -12.53 5.44
N ASP A 40 14.53 -12.19 4.31
CA ASP A 40 15.13 -10.87 4.10
C ASP A 40 14.07 -9.76 4.17
N THR A 41 12.90 -10.01 3.59
CA THR A 41 11.77 -9.07 3.66
C THR A 41 11.33 -8.82 5.11
N LYS A 42 11.30 -9.87 5.92
CA LYS A 42 10.99 -9.78 7.36
C LYS A 42 12.05 -8.98 8.11
N ILE A 43 13.34 -9.25 7.86
CA ILE A 43 14.46 -8.52 8.49
C ILE A 43 14.37 -7.02 8.20
N ILE A 44 14.12 -6.67 6.93
CA ILE A 44 13.97 -5.25 6.54
C ILE A 44 12.74 -4.64 7.23
N TYR A 45 11.60 -5.36 7.24
CA TYR A 45 10.40 -4.87 7.91
C TYR A 45 10.62 -4.64 9.40
N GLU A 46 11.27 -5.56 10.10
CA GLU A 46 11.59 -5.42 11.52
C GLU A 46 12.49 -4.22 11.80
N ALA A 47 13.42 -3.92 10.88
CA ALA A 47 14.32 -2.78 11.00
C ALA A 47 13.62 -1.42 10.82
N ILE A 48 12.61 -1.34 9.94
CA ILE A 48 11.91 -0.08 9.61
C ILE A 48 10.61 0.11 10.36
N SER A 49 10.06 -0.94 10.99
CA SER A 49 8.79 -0.87 11.74
C SER A 49 9.00 -0.30 13.14
N GLY A 50 8.00 0.43 13.62
CA GLY A 50 8.03 0.94 14.98
C GLY A 50 7.16 2.18 15.16
N TYR A 51 6.95 2.55 16.42
CA TYR A 51 6.20 3.75 16.76
C TYR A 51 7.06 5.00 16.62
N ASP A 52 6.57 5.97 15.84
CA ASP A 52 7.19 7.27 15.64
C ASP A 52 6.21 8.38 16.02
N THR A 53 6.55 9.17 17.03
CA THR A 53 5.74 10.29 17.52
C THR A 53 5.60 11.44 16.50
N ARG A 54 6.44 11.47 15.46
CA ARG A 54 6.40 12.47 14.39
C ARG A 54 5.37 12.15 13.30
N ASP A 55 4.88 10.90 13.28
CA ASP A 55 3.80 10.48 12.39
C ASP A 55 2.53 10.21 13.22
N ALA A 56 1.54 11.08 13.11
CA ALA A 56 0.28 10.97 13.85
C ALA A 56 -0.51 9.69 13.56
N THR A 57 -0.19 8.99 12.46
CA THR A 57 -0.83 7.72 12.08
C THR A 57 -0.03 6.50 12.53
N SER A 58 1.15 6.69 13.12
CA SER A 58 2.00 5.60 13.58
C SER A 58 1.36 4.82 14.72
N LEU A 59 1.39 3.47 14.62
CA LEU A 59 0.77 2.57 15.59
C LEU A 59 1.77 2.09 16.64
N ASN A 60 1.42 2.22 17.90
CA ASN A 60 2.17 1.59 18.98
C ASN A 60 1.73 0.12 19.16
N LEU A 61 2.37 -0.81 18.45
CA LEU A 61 2.04 -2.23 18.50
C LEU A 61 2.27 -2.87 19.87
N LYS A 62 3.13 -2.29 20.72
CA LYS A 62 3.34 -2.79 22.09
C LYS A 62 2.08 -2.67 22.97
N GLN A 63 1.16 -1.78 22.61
CA GLN A 63 -0.11 -1.59 23.31
C GLN A 63 -1.24 -2.45 22.73
N ARG A 64 -1.01 -3.16 21.63
CA ARG A 64 -2.02 -3.96 20.93
C ARG A 64 -1.79 -5.44 21.21
N LYS A 65 -2.72 -6.08 21.89
CA LYS A 65 -2.72 -7.55 21.98
C LYS A 65 -3.15 -8.10 20.62
N LEU A 66 -2.26 -8.80 19.96
CA LEU A 66 -2.61 -9.58 18.77
C LEU A 66 -3.22 -10.91 19.22
N PRO A 67 -4.19 -11.46 18.47
CA PRO A 67 -4.70 -12.79 18.73
C PRO A 67 -3.56 -13.81 18.66
N GLU A 68 -3.49 -14.72 19.63
CA GLU A 68 -2.52 -15.83 19.64
C GLU A 68 -3.01 -17.04 18.81
N ASP A 69 -4.06 -16.88 18.02
CA ASP A 69 -4.65 -17.99 17.29
C ASP A 69 -3.69 -18.53 16.22
N LYS A 70 -3.24 -19.76 16.45
CA LYS A 70 -2.31 -20.49 15.55
C LYS A 70 -3.03 -21.18 14.39
N SER A 71 -4.34 -21.32 14.44
CA SER A 71 -5.16 -21.91 13.39
C SER A 71 -5.90 -20.82 12.60
N ALA A 72 -5.19 -20.16 11.67
CA ALA A 72 -5.83 -19.19 10.81
C ALA A 72 -6.79 -19.87 9.85
N LYS A 73 -8.02 -19.34 9.73
CA LYS A 73 -8.90 -19.65 8.61
C LYS A 73 -8.39 -18.92 7.37
N VAL A 74 -8.22 -19.64 6.27
CA VAL A 74 -7.73 -19.10 5.01
C VAL A 74 -8.89 -18.97 4.03
N GLY A 75 -9.29 -17.73 3.73
CA GLY A 75 -10.36 -17.45 2.78
C GLY A 75 -9.85 -17.44 1.33
N ILE A 76 -10.47 -18.24 0.48
CA ILE A 76 -10.25 -18.19 -0.97
C ILE A 76 -11.33 -17.32 -1.59
N VAL A 77 -10.93 -16.21 -2.19
CA VAL A 77 -11.87 -15.27 -2.83
C VAL A 77 -12.28 -15.82 -4.18
N LYS A 78 -13.53 -16.26 -4.30
CA LYS A 78 -14.03 -16.92 -5.52
C LYS A 78 -13.92 -16.03 -6.76
N GLU A 79 -14.19 -14.74 -6.64
CA GLU A 79 -14.13 -13.79 -7.75
C GLU A 79 -12.72 -13.61 -8.31
N LEU A 80 -11.67 -13.92 -7.53
CA LEU A 80 -10.27 -13.90 -7.94
C LEU A 80 -9.79 -15.25 -8.50
N MET A 81 -10.63 -16.27 -8.49
CA MET A 81 -10.35 -17.60 -9.04
C MET A 81 -11.22 -17.93 -10.27
N GLU A 82 -12.01 -16.96 -10.76
CA GLU A 82 -12.82 -17.04 -11.97
C GLU A 82 -11.94 -16.99 -13.24
N ASP A 83 -12.56 -16.89 -14.40
CA ASP A 83 -11.90 -16.84 -15.71
C ASP A 83 -10.93 -15.66 -15.85
N GLY A 84 -9.91 -15.84 -16.70
CA GLY A 84 -8.90 -14.82 -17.00
C GLY A 84 -7.55 -15.00 -16.28
N ILE A 85 -7.41 -16.06 -15.48
CA ILE A 85 -6.13 -16.45 -14.88
C ILE A 85 -5.47 -17.50 -15.78
N ALA A 86 -4.19 -17.31 -16.08
CA ALA A 86 -3.41 -18.34 -16.82
C ALA A 86 -3.34 -19.65 -16.02
N ASP A 87 -3.44 -20.79 -16.71
CA ASP A 87 -3.56 -22.11 -16.07
C ASP A 87 -2.35 -22.45 -15.17
N ASP A 88 -1.16 -22.02 -15.56
CA ASP A 88 0.06 -22.20 -14.77
C ASP A 88 -0.02 -21.43 -13.44
N VAL A 89 -0.47 -20.17 -13.46
CA VAL A 89 -0.68 -19.36 -12.26
C VAL A 89 -1.73 -19.99 -11.36
N LYS A 90 -2.86 -20.43 -11.93
CA LYS A 90 -3.94 -21.09 -11.18
C LYS A 90 -3.44 -22.37 -10.52
N SER A 91 -2.68 -23.18 -11.23
CA SER A 91 -2.08 -24.42 -10.71
C SER A 91 -1.14 -24.16 -9.53
N GLU A 92 -0.32 -23.10 -9.58
CA GLU A 92 0.57 -22.76 -8.45
C GLU A 92 -0.22 -22.27 -7.22
N VAL A 93 -1.25 -21.46 -7.41
CA VAL A 93 -2.14 -21.04 -6.30
C VAL A 93 -2.81 -22.25 -5.65
N GLU A 94 -3.32 -23.20 -6.44
CA GLU A 94 -3.92 -24.43 -5.94
C GLU A 94 -2.94 -25.31 -5.16
N LYS A 95 -1.65 -25.34 -5.57
CA LYS A 95 -0.60 -26.05 -4.81
C LYS A 95 -0.40 -25.42 -3.43
N VAL A 96 -0.39 -24.08 -3.35
CA VAL A 96 -0.27 -23.35 -2.08
C VAL A 96 -1.49 -23.64 -1.18
N ILE A 97 -2.71 -23.64 -1.74
CA ILE A 97 -3.92 -23.97 -0.97
C ILE A 97 -3.80 -25.37 -0.36
N ARG A 98 -3.45 -26.37 -1.18
CA ARG A 98 -3.24 -27.75 -0.70
C ARG A 98 -2.14 -27.87 0.36
N LEU A 99 -1.10 -27.03 0.27
CA LEU A 99 -0.03 -27.01 1.29
C LEU A 99 -0.56 -26.48 2.62
N LEU A 100 -1.36 -25.41 2.59
CA LEU A 100 -1.96 -24.81 3.78
C LEU A 100 -2.95 -25.78 4.46
N GLU A 101 -3.76 -26.51 3.69
CA GLU A 101 -4.63 -27.57 4.21
C GLU A 101 -3.81 -28.66 4.94
N LYS A 102 -2.71 -29.12 4.31
CA LYS A 102 -1.80 -30.11 4.94
C LYS A 102 -1.14 -29.60 6.22
N GLN A 103 -0.96 -28.29 6.37
CA GLN A 103 -0.45 -27.67 7.58
C GLN A 103 -1.54 -27.49 8.67
N GLY A 104 -2.78 -27.87 8.38
CA GLY A 104 -3.88 -27.85 9.35
C GLY A 104 -4.69 -26.55 9.33
N HIS A 105 -4.52 -25.69 8.34
CA HIS A 105 -5.35 -24.50 8.17
C HIS A 105 -6.74 -24.88 7.61
N GLU A 106 -7.80 -24.26 8.13
CA GLU A 106 -9.14 -24.37 7.58
C GLU A 106 -9.27 -23.50 6.34
N ILE A 107 -9.55 -24.12 5.18
CA ILE A 107 -9.77 -23.39 3.93
C ILE A 107 -11.27 -23.13 3.78
N ILE A 108 -11.66 -21.87 3.58
CA ILE A 108 -13.05 -21.47 3.37
C ILE A 108 -13.19 -20.65 2.08
N GLU A 109 -14.27 -20.84 1.33
CA GLU A 109 -14.59 -19.95 0.23
C GLU A 109 -15.24 -18.66 0.75
N VAL A 110 -14.79 -17.51 0.26
CA VAL A 110 -15.35 -16.20 0.59
C VAL A 110 -15.70 -15.45 -0.68
N SER A 111 -16.67 -14.53 -0.59
CA SER A 111 -17.07 -13.68 -1.71
C SER A 111 -16.75 -12.22 -1.39
N LEU A 112 -16.05 -11.56 -2.32
CA LEU A 112 -15.76 -10.13 -2.31
C LEU A 112 -16.22 -9.50 -3.64
N PRO A 113 -17.53 -9.31 -3.85
CA PRO A 113 -18.09 -8.91 -5.15
C PRO A 113 -17.56 -7.56 -5.66
N MET A 114 -17.12 -6.68 -4.76
CA MET A 114 -16.53 -5.38 -5.12
C MET A 114 -15.16 -5.50 -5.79
N THR A 115 -14.49 -6.65 -5.76
CA THR A 115 -13.19 -6.86 -6.45
C THR A 115 -13.31 -6.63 -7.95
N LYS A 116 -14.46 -6.91 -8.56
CA LYS A 116 -14.72 -6.64 -9.99
C LYS A 116 -14.64 -5.15 -10.34
N MET A 117 -14.86 -4.27 -9.37
CA MET A 117 -14.78 -2.81 -9.52
C MET A 117 -13.46 -2.21 -9.00
N ALA A 118 -12.56 -3.03 -8.46
CA ALA A 118 -11.38 -2.56 -7.73
C ALA A 118 -10.50 -1.62 -8.56
N ILE A 119 -10.28 -1.92 -9.84
CA ILE A 119 -9.47 -1.08 -10.76
C ILE A 119 -10.15 0.28 -10.96
N SER A 120 -11.44 0.30 -11.24
CA SER A 120 -12.21 1.55 -11.43
C SER A 120 -12.22 2.40 -10.16
N ILE A 121 -12.38 1.78 -9.00
CA ILE A 121 -12.32 2.45 -7.69
C ILE A 121 -10.92 3.06 -7.46
N TYR A 122 -9.86 2.31 -7.79
CA TYR A 122 -8.49 2.81 -7.70
C TYR A 122 -8.28 4.07 -8.54
N TYR A 123 -8.72 4.06 -9.80
CA TYR A 123 -8.58 5.21 -10.70
C TYR A 123 -9.39 6.44 -10.28
N LEU A 124 -10.40 6.28 -9.43
CA LEU A 124 -11.14 7.40 -8.86
C LEU A 124 -10.48 7.93 -7.58
N ILE A 125 -10.12 7.04 -6.66
CA ILE A 125 -9.61 7.42 -5.34
C ILE A 125 -8.18 7.94 -5.42
N ALA A 126 -7.29 7.23 -6.12
CA ALA A 126 -5.87 7.58 -6.13
C ALA A 126 -5.58 8.97 -6.73
N PRO A 127 -6.13 9.36 -7.89
CA PRO A 127 -5.95 10.72 -8.42
C PRO A 127 -6.58 11.80 -7.53
N ALA A 128 -7.73 11.54 -6.93
CA ALA A 128 -8.40 12.49 -6.04
C ALA A 128 -7.56 12.77 -4.77
N GLU A 129 -7.06 11.72 -4.13
CA GLU A 129 -6.15 11.82 -2.99
C GLU A 129 -4.84 12.53 -3.38
N CYS A 130 -4.25 12.15 -4.51
CA CYS A 130 -3.03 12.76 -5.04
C CYS A 130 -3.23 14.26 -5.26
N SER A 131 -4.29 14.67 -5.94
CA SER A 131 -4.62 16.07 -6.17
C SER A 131 -4.74 16.86 -4.85
N ALA A 132 -5.45 16.30 -3.86
CA ALA A 132 -5.61 16.92 -2.56
C ALA A 132 -4.28 17.04 -1.79
N ASN A 133 -3.46 16.02 -1.82
CA ASN A 133 -2.17 16.02 -1.13
C ASN A 133 -1.13 16.92 -1.80
N LEU A 134 -1.05 16.92 -3.13
CA LEU A 134 -0.11 17.75 -3.88
C LEU A 134 -0.53 19.23 -3.97
N ALA A 135 -1.75 19.58 -3.58
CA ALA A 135 -2.17 20.97 -3.41
C ALA A 135 -1.32 21.74 -2.39
N ARG A 136 -0.61 21.05 -1.50
CA ARG A 136 0.32 21.65 -0.50
C ARG A 136 1.57 22.28 -1.12
N PHE A 137 1.92 21.91 -2.34
CA PHE A 137 3.05 22.45 -3.08
C PHE A 137 2.60 23.70 -3.84
N ASP A 138 2.43 24.79 -3.11
CA ASP A 138 1.86 26.06 -3.56
C ASP A 138 2.88 27.21 -3.61
N GLY A 139 4.16 26.91 -3.29
CA GLY A 139 5.24 27.90 -3.22
C GLY A 139 5.27 28.70 -1.92
N VAL A 140 4.38 28.42 -0.95
CA VAL A 140 4.30 29.16 0.33
C VAL A 140 5.05 28.44 1.44
N ARG A 141 4.77 27.16 1.65
CA ARG A 141 5.23 26.42 2.83
C ARG A 141 6.59 25.77 2.65
N TYR A 142 6.83 25.17 1.50
CA TYR A 142 8.05 24.41 1.17
C TYR A 142 8.09 24.09 -0.33
N GLY A 143 9.22 23.60 -0.79
CA GLY A 143 9.46 23.23 -2.18
C GLY A 143 9.86 24.41 -3.07
N LEU A 144 9.66 24.26 -4.36
CA LEU A 144 9.91 25.31 -5.34
C LEU A 144 9.00 26.51 -5.07
N ARG A 145 9.55 27.70 -5.27
CA ARG A 145 8.81 28.96 -5.29
C ARG A 145 9.23 29.80 -6.49
N VAL A 146 8.26 30.19 -7.28
CA VAL A 146 8.43 31.13 -8.39
C VAL A 146 7.69 32.41 -8.05
N ASP A 147 8.36 33.55 -8.05
CA ASP A 147 7.75 34.81 -7.68
C ASP A 147 6.71 35.28 -8.67
N GLY A 148 5.63 35.89 -8.15
CA GLY A 148 4.52 36.48 -8.89
C GLY A 148 4.12 37.82 -8.28
N LYS A 149 3.36 38.64 -9.04
CA LYS A 149 2.87 39.93 -8.58
C LYS A 149 1.79 39.78 -7.52
N THR A 150 1.10 38.65 -7.51
CA THR A 150 0.07 38.31 -6.52
C THR A 150 0.34 36.90 -6.00
N SER A 151 -0.26 36.52 -4.87
CA SER A 151 -0.18 35.17 -4.33
C SER A 151 -0.76 34.13 -5.32
N TYR A 152 -1.79 34.47 -6.05
CA TYR A 152 -2.39 33.63 -7.08
C TYR A 152 -1.39 33.37 -8.23
N GLU A 153 -0.82 34.42 -8.81
CA GLU A 153 0.17 34.32 -9.88
C GLU A 153 1.42 33.55 -9.44
N MET A 154 1.88 33.79 -8.20
CA MET A 154 2.99 33.03 -7.62
C MET A 154 2.68 31.54 -7.53
N THR A 155 1.50 31.17 -7.00
CA THR A 155 1.09 29.77 -6.91
C THR A 155 0.95 29.12 -8.28
N GLU A 156 0.31 29.80 -9.23
CA GLU A 156 0.13 29.32 -10.60
C GLU A 156 1.47 29.02 -11.27
N LYS A 157 2.40 29.99 -11.25
CA LYS A 157 3.74 29.83 -11.83
C LYS A 157 4.54 28.73 -11.13
N THR A 158 4.51 28.72 -9.79
CA THR A 158 5.22 27.70 -8.99
C THR A 158 4.74 26.29 -9.37
N ARG A 159 3.45 26.10 -9.51
CA ARG A 159 2.89 24.79 -9.87
C ARG A 159 3.18 24.43 -11.32
N ALA A 160 3.10 25.39 -12.25
CA ALA A 160 3.44 25.17 -13.64
C ALA A 160 4.89 24.73 -13.85
N ASP A 161 5.83 25.35 -13.10
CA ASP A 161 7.25 25.02 -13.22
C ASP A 161 7.64 23.77 -12.41
N GLY A 162 6.88 23.43 -11.35
CA GLY A 162 7.22 22.38 -10.41
C GLY A 162 6.59 21.01 -10.69
N PHE A 163 5.52 20.96 -11.46
CA PHE A 163 4.86 19.71 -11.88
C PHE A 163 5.14 19.43 -13.36
N GLY A 164 5.16 18.15 -13.73
CA GLY A 164 5.20 17.72 -15.13
C GLY A 164 3.86 17.97 -15.84
N ASP A 165 3.84 17.66 -17.13
CA ASP A 165 2.66 17.84 -18.00
C ASP A 165 1.50 16.87 -17.69
N GLU A 166 1.73 15.83 -16.85
CA GLU A 166 0.76 14.80 -16.47
C GLU A 166 -0.12 15.18 -15.28
#